data_9389cb475ae94ba012c0f3fb76916725
#
_entry.id   9389cb475ae94ba012c0f3fb76916725
#
_cell.length_a   1.000
_cell.length_b   1.000
_cell.length_c   1.000
_cell.angle_alpha   90.00
_cell.angle_beta   90.00
_cell.angle_gamma   90.00
#
_symmetry.space_group_name_H-M   'P 1'
#
loop_
_entity.id
_entity.type
_entity.pdbx_description
1 polymer ?
#
loop_
_entity_poly.entity_id
_entity_poly.type
_entity_poly.pdbx_seq_one_letter_code
_entity_poly.pdbx_strand_id
1 'polypeptide(L)'
;KADEISSTNKLLKKLLNDFKNVTYVGYTATPNAPFLTHPTSPDGLQSLYPRDFITPLEEPADYFGVNKLFANNIINETDEDISLPFIKRIPDSELEFLTCKRKDLPTFKPSLTNSLRDACDYYLLVLSARSLRNLKEDHCCMMIHVSRSVRMHELYRNLIYEEWFIPIKKGLENNDKEIIDRLRNLWNLESNAINSSVRSNLNCPLKIESFQKLEKNLLNELNDISINVENSDDSNLDQRLEFRDKKDKDYKTIHSI
;
A
#
# COMPACT_ATOMS: atom_id res chain seq x y z
N LYS A 1 3.60 -17.78 29.18
CA LYS A 1 2.18 -17.44 29.38
C LYS A 1 1.42 -18.44 28.54
N ALA A 2 0.55 -19.27 29.18
CA ALA A 2 -0.33 -20.16 28.46
C ALA A 2 -1.18 -19.32 27.51
N ASP A 3 -1.26 -19.73 26.24
CA ASP A 3 -2.02 -19.04 25.21
C ASP A 3 -3.50 -19.00 25.63
N GLU A 4 -3.94 -17.84 26.03
CA GLU A 4 -5.31 -17.61 26.43
C GLU A 4 -6.19 -17.62 25.18
N ILE A 5 -6.96 -18.70 25.00
CA ILE A 5 -7.86 -18.86 23.84
C ILE A 5 -8.85 -17.70 23.82
N SER A 6 -8.94 -17.00 22.71
CA SER A 6 -9.83 -15.82 22.56
C SER A 6 -11.31 -16.19 22.82
N SER A 7 -12.08 -15.26 23.35
CA SER A 7 -13.51 -15.46 23.62
C SER A 7 -14.28 -15.87 22.37
N THR A 8 -13.94 -15.32 21.20
CA THR A 8 -14.53 -15.68 19.90
C THR A 8 -14.26 -17.13 19.54
N ASN A 9 -13.03 -17.62 19.73
CA ASN A 9 -12.69 -19.01 19.46
C ASN A 9 -13.49 -19.98 20.38
N LYS A 10 -13.60 -19.64 21.67
CA LYS A 10 -14.41 -20.43 22.62
C LYS A 10 -15.88 -20.49 22.22
N LEU A 11 -16.47 -19.39 21.77
CA LEU A 11 -17.87 -19.34 21.33
C LEU A 11 -18.10 -20.13 20.05
N LEU A 12 -17.20 -20.01 19.06
CA LEU A 12 -17.29 -20.80 17.82
C LEU A 12 -17.19 -22.29 18.11
N LYS A 13 -16.25 -22.74 18.97
CA LYS A 13 -16.16 -24.15 19.34
C LYS A 13 -17.44 -24.66 20.03
N LYS A 14 -18.01 -23.89 20.95
CA LYS A 14 -19.27 -24.26 21.59
C LYS A 14 -20.39 -24.39 20.56
N LEU A 15 -20.55 -23.40 19.68
CA LEU A 15 -21.55 -23.41 18.62
C LEU A 15 -21.43 -24.69 17.76
N LEU A 16 -20.23 -25.06 17.32
CA LEU A 16 -20.01 -26.25 16.51
C LEU A 16 -20.35 -27.56 17.25
N ASN A 17 -20.12 -27.59 18.58
CA ASN A 17 -20.45 -28.78 19.40
C ASN A 17 -21.94 -28.91 19.72
N ASP A 18 -22.76 -27.87 19.55
CA ASP A 18 -24.21 -27.94 19.77
C ASP A 18 -24.95 -28.70 18.66
N PHE A 19 -24.29 -28.99 17.54
CA PHE A 19 -24.86 -29.68 16.41
C PHE A 19 -24.29 -31.09 16.21
N LYS A 20 -25.12 -32.08 15.93
CA LYS A 20 -24.68 -33.46 15.64
C LYS A 20 -23.90 -33.56 14.32
N ASN A 21 -24.36 -32.82 13.30
CA ASN A 21 -23.74 -32.80 11.97
C ASN A 21 -23.46 -31.36 11.63
N VAL A 22 -22.18 -31.01 11.49
CA VAL A 22 -21.75 -29.66 11.17
C VAL A 22 -20.59 -29.70 10.18
N THR A 23 -20.61 -28.80 9.23
CA THR A 23 -19.47 -28.51 8.35
C THR A 23 -18.99 -27.11 8.64
N TYR A 24 -17.73 -26.97 8.94
CA TYR A 24 -17.08 -25.68 9.13
C TYR A 24 -16.14 -25.40 7.96
N VAL A 25 -16.39 -24.32 7.24
CA VAL A 25 -15.55 -23.86 6.11
C VAL A 25 -15.08 -22.46 6.40
N GLY A 26 -13.76 -22.30 6.50
CA GLY A 26 -13.12 -21.00 6.72
C GLY A 26 -12.63 -20.40 5.40
N TYR A 27 -13.05 -19.17 5.10
CA TYR A 27 -12.48 -18.36 4.02
C TYR A 27 -11.53 -17.32 4.63
N THR A 28 -10.30 -17.30 4.19
CA THR A 28 -9.29 -16.37 4.74
C THR A 28 -8.24 -16.00 3.70
N ALA A 29 -7.83 -14.74 3.71
CA ALA A 29 -6.67 -14.27 2.96
C ALA A 29 -5.33 -14.56 3.69
N THR A 30 -5.39 -14.92 4.98
CA THR A 30 -4.22 -15.19 5.83
C THR A 30 -4.33 -16.57 6.48
N PRO A 31 -4.05 -17.66 5.76
CA PRO A 31 -4.29 -19.03 6.21
C PRO A 31 -3.38 -19.49 7.38
N ASN A 32 -2.34 -18.74 7.69
CA ASN A 32 -1.36 -19.13 8.72
C ASN A 32 -1.99 -19.34 10.10
N ALA A 33 -2.94 -18.50 10.51
CA ALA A 33 -3.54 -18.61 11.84
C ALA A 33 -4.33 -19.92 12.03
N PRO A 34 -5.20 -20.37 11.12
CA PRO A 34 -5.82 -21.69 11.17
C PRO A 34 -4.82 -22.85 11.18
N PHE A 35 -3.72 -22.76 10.41
CA PHE A 35 -2.69 -23.83 10.35
C PHE A 35 -1.86 -23.94 11.62
N LEU A 36 -1.68 -22.85 12.35
CA LEU A 36 -0.96 -22.82 13.62
C LEU A 36 -1.83 -23.24 14.81
N THR A 37 -3.14 -23.47 14.60
CA THR A 37 -3.99 -24.04 15.65
C THR A 37 -3.68 -25.52 15.88
N HIS A 38 -3.77 -25.96 17.12
CA HIS A 38 -3.52 -27.36 17.44
C HIS A 38 -4.66 -28.24 16.87
N PRO A 39 -4.33 -29.38 16.21
CA PRO A 39 -5.37 -30.27 15.64
C PRO A 39 -6.34 -30.84 16.70
N THR A 40 -5.87 -31.00 17.92
CA THR A 40 -6.69 -31.42 19.05
C THR A 40 -6.90 -30.28 20.04
N SER A 41 -8.11 -30.16 20.57
CA SER A 41 -8.43 -29.13 21.54
C SER A 41 -8.28 -29.69 22.98
N PRO A 42 -7.51 -29.03 23.87
CA PRO A 42 -7.33 -29.48 25.25
C PRO A 42 -8.62 -29.48 26.08
N ASP A 43 -9.61 -28.72 25.68
CA ASP A 43 -10.92 -28.56 26.31
C ASP A 43 -11.94 -29.64 25.89
N GLY A 44 -11.52 -30.62 25.09
CA GLY A 44 -12.39 -31.70 24.59
C GLY A 44 -13.40 -31.28 23.52
N LEU A 45 -13.40 -30.00 23.14
CA LEU A 45 -14.26 -29.48 22.07
C LEU A 45 -13.62 -29.71 20.70
N GLN A 46 -14.43 -29.61 19.64
CA GLN A 46 -13.93 -29.70 18.27
C GLN A 46 -12.91 -28.57 18.00
N SER A 47 -11.73 -28.94 17.47
CA SER A 47 -10.76 -27.95 17.02
C SER A 47 -11.23 -27.24 15.75
N LEU A 48 -10.87 -25.95 15.60
CA LEU A 48 -11.08 -25.20 14.36
C LEU A 48 -9.98 -25.45 13.33
N TYR A 49 -9.09 -26.41 13.58
CA TYR A 49 -8.07 -26.82 12.62
C TYR A 49 -8.70 -27.42 11.36
N PRO A 50 -8.31 -26.99 10.15
CA PRO A 50 -8.84 -27.50 8.89
C PRO A 50 -8.30 -28.93 8.62
N ARG A 51 -9.06 -29.96 9.00
CA ARG A 51 -8.63 -31.35 8.90
C ARG A 51 -8.88 -32.00 7.55
N ASP A 52 -9.98 -31.60 6.89
CA ASP A 52 -10.49 -32.38 5.77
C ASP A 52 -9.97 -31.89 4.44
N PHE A 53 -9.83 -30.57 4.26
CA PHE A 53 -9.28 -29.99 3.04
C PHE A 53 -8.74 -28.58 3.24
N ILE A 54 -7.87 -28.20 2.34
CA ILE A 54 -7.36 -26.85 2.13
C ILE A 54 -7.32 -26.63 0.62
N THR A 55 -8.06 -25.65 0.16
CA THR A 55 -8.11 -25.32 -1.26
C THR A 55 -7.58 -23.91 -1.48
N PRO A 56 -6.38 -23.75 -2.03
CA PRO A 56 -5.93 -22.44 -2.51
C PRO A 56 -6.79 -22.05 -3.72
N LEU A 57 -7.27 -20.81 -3.73
CA LEU A 57 -7.92 -20.26 -4.92
C LEU A 57 -6.86 -19.87 -5.95
N GLU A 58 -7.18 -20.08 -7.21
CA GLU A 58 -6.31 -19.65 -8.31
C GLU A 58 -6.20 -18.12 -8.33
N GLU A 59 -4.98 -17.62 -8.60
CA GLU A 59 -4.75 -16.19 -8.73
C GLU A 59 -5.44 -15.66 -10.00
N PRO A 60 -6.32 -14.65 -9.90
CA PRO A 60 -6.94 -14.05 -11.08
C PRO A 60 -5.89 -13.50 -12.05
N ALA A 61 -6.13 -13.62 -13.35
CA ALA A 61 -5.17 -13.24 -14.40
C ALA A 61 -4.71 -11.77 -14.28
N ASP A 62 -5.64 -10.89 -13.90
CA ASP A 62 -5.37 -9.44 -13.78
C ASP A 62 -4.90 -9.03 -12.39
N TYR A 63 -4.75 -9.97 -11.47
CA TYR A 63 -4.32 -9.66 -10.11
C TYR A 63 -2.80 -9.43 -10.06
N PHE A 64 -2.42 -8.32 -9.42
CA PHE A 64 -1.02 -7.99 -9.16
C PHE A 64 -0.71 -8.26 -7.68
N GLY A 65 -0.43 -9.52 -7.37
CA GLY A 65 -0.28 -10.01 -6.01
C GLY A 65 1.16 -10.26 -5.57
N VAL A 66 1.27 -10.99 -4.48
CA VAL A 66 2.54 -11.33 -3.79
C VAL A 66 3.54 -11.98 -4.75
N ASN A 67 3.09 -12.87 -5.63
CA ASN A 67 3.95 -13.55 -6.59
C ASN A 67 4.63 -12.57 -7.55
N LYS A 68 3.91 -11.55 -8.02
CA LYS A 68 4.46 -10.51 -8.91
C LYS A 68 5.32 -9.51 -8.14
N LEU A 69 4.93 -9.16 -6.90
CA LEU A 69 5.68 -8.21 -6.07
C LEU A 69 7.03 -8.76 -5.59
N PHE A 70 7.07 -10.03 -5.21
CA PHE A 70 8.26 -10.65 -4.60
C PHE A 70 9.01 -11.59 -5.54
N ALA A 71 8.58 -11.71 -6.79
CA ALA A 71 9.24 -12.51 -7.85
C ALA A 71 9.54 -13.98 -7.48
N ASN A 72 8.77 -14.59 -6.57
CA ASN A 72 9.02 -15.93 -6.04
C ASN A 72 8.91 -17.05 -7.09
N ASN A 73 8.48 -16.77 -8.30
CA ASN A 73 8.31 -17.76 -9.36
C ASN A 73 9.46 -17.81 -10.38
N ILE A 74 10.55 -17.05 -10.17
CA ILE A 74 11.69 -17.02 -11.06
C ILE A 74 12.94 -17.57 -10.35
N ILE A 75 12.76 -18.64 -9.59
CA ILE A 75 13.88 -19.46 -9.14
C ILE A 75 14.05 -20.59 -10.17
N ASN A 76 14.58 -20.26 -11.32
CA ASN A 76 15.36 -21.23 -12.07
C ASN A 76 16.76 -21.19 -11.47
N GLU A 77 17.30 -22.34 -11.09
CA GLU A 77 18.58 -22.54 -10.37
C GLU A 77 19.83 -21.95 -11.07
N THR A 78 19.68 -21.13 -12.10
CA THR A 78 20.78 -20.62 -12.94
C THR A 78 20.80 -19.11 -13.15
N ASP A 79 19.79 -18.36 -12.70
CA ASP A 79 19.74 -16.93 -12.95
C ASP A 79 19.76 -16.12 -11.66
N GLU A 80 20.58 -15.06 -11.66
CA GLU A 80 20.68 -14.03 -10.64
C GLU A 80 19.29 -13.59 -10.16
N ASP A 81 19.12 -13.40 -8.86
CA ASP A 81 17.91 -12.93 -8.21
C ASP A 81 17.32 -11.71 -8.95
N ILE A 82 16.39 -11.93 -9.87
CA ILE A 82 15.62 -10.85 -10.51
C ILE A 82 14.56 -10.40 -9.49
N SER A 83 14.99 -9.73 -8.44
CA SER A 83 14.08 -9.04 -7.56
C SER A 83 13.47 -7.87 -8.32
N LEU A 84 12.14 -7.85 -8.47
CA LEU A 84 11.47 -6.71 -9.05
C LEU A 84 11.67 -5.49 -8.12
N PRO A 85 11.98 -4.30 -8.64
CA PRO A 85 12.35 -3.13 -7.84
C PRO A 85 11.12 -2.42 -7.21
N PHE A 86 10.05 -3.18 -6.90
CA PHE A 86 8.82 -2.62 -6.36
C PHE A 86 8.86 -2.38 -4.86
N ILE A 87 9.74 -3.09 -4.14
CA ILE A 87 9.85 -2.97 -2.69
C ILE A 87 11.13 -2.22 -2.37
N LYS A 88 10.96 -1.11 -1.65
CA LYS A 88 12.06 -0.30 -1.16
C LYS A 88 12.11 -0.35 0.36
N ARG A 89 13.29 -0.63 0.87
CA ARG A 89 13.52 -0.66 2.31
C ARG A 89 13.81 0.75 2.81
N ILE A 90 13.07 1.18 3.84
CA ILE A 90 13.37 2.41 4.56
C ILE A 90 14.63 2.17 5.41
N PRO A 91 15.64 3.06 5.37
CA PRO A 91 16.83 2.95 6.21
C PRO A 91 16.48 2.97 7.70
N ASP A 92 17.15 2.14 8.49
CA ASP A 92 16.91 2.08 9.94
C ASP A 92 17.16 3.43 10.64
N SER A 93 18.07 4.27 10.09
CA SER A 93 18.33 5.62 10.56
C SER A 93 17.15 6.59 10.42
N GLU A 94 16.16 6.28 9.59
CA GLU A 94 14.96 7.11 9.41
C GLU A 94 13.80 6.68 10.32
N LEU A 95 13.86 5.49 10.92
CA LEU A 95 12.73 4.92 11.66
C LEU A 95 12.34 5.74 12.89
N GLU A 96 13.30 6.34 13.59
CA GLU A 96 13.05 7.17 14.77
C GLU A 96 12.28 8.45 14.43
N PHE A 97 12.39 8.94 13.19
CA PHE A 97 11.68 10.12 12.69
C PHE A 97 10.28 9.78 12.15
N LEU A 98 10.05 8.51 11.84
CA LEU A 98 8.80 8.05 11.24
C LEU A 98 7.88 7.37 12.26
N THR A 99 8.43 6.75 13.31
CA THR A 99 7.63 5.97 14.26
C THR A 99 8.02 6.24 15.69
N CYS A 100 7.10 6.03 16.63
CA CYS A 100 7.38 6.12 18.04
C CYS A 100 6.69 5.02 18.85
N LYS A 101 7.13 4.81 20.08
CA LYS A 101 6.42 3.94 21.02
C LYS A 101 5.12 4.62 21.47
N ARG A 102 4.11 3.82 21.82
CA ARG A 102 2.79 4.32 22.25
C ARG A 102 2.86 5.36 23.38
N LYS A 103 3.79 5.21 24.31
CA LYS A 103 3.98 6.14 25.44
C LYS A 103 4.48 7.51 25.02
N ASP A 104 5.21 7.59 23.92
CA ASP A 104 5.88 8.81 23.43
C ASP A 104 4.98 9.57 22.43
N LEU A 105 3.86 8.95 22.00
CA LEU A 105 2.92 9.51 21.03
C LEU A 105 2.39 10.92 21.36
N PRO A 106 2.13 11.29 22.62
CA PRO A 106 1.65 12.65 22.94
C PRO A 106 2.60 13.79 22.56
N THR A 107 3.90 13.51 22.55
CA THR A 107 4.96 14.49 22.26
C THR A 107 5.66 14.27 20.93
N PHE A 108 5.35 13.15 20.25
CA PHE A 108 5.99 12.79 19.00
C PHE A 108 5.59 13.72 17.86
N LYS A 109 6.61 14.10 17.08
CA LYS A 109 6.45 14.87 15.84
C LYS A 109 7.22 14.13 14.75
N PRO A 110 6.55 13.57 13.74
CA PRO A 110 7.24 12.97 12.61
C PRO A 110 7.98 14.03 11.80
N SER A 111 8.98 13.62 11.05
CA SER A 111 9.72 14.48 10.13
C SER A 111 9.67 13.94 8.71
N LEU A 112 9.73 14.83 7.73
CA LEU A 112 9.79 14.43 6.33
C LEU A 112 11.18 13.89 5.99
N THR A 113 11.33 12.57 6.14
CA THR A 113 12.58 11.87 5.80
C THR A 113 12.79 11.81 4.28
N ASN A 114 14.00 11.48 3.86
CA ASN A 114 14.29 11.34 2.43
C ASN A 114 13.44 10.23 1.79
N SER A 115 13.32 9.06 2.43
CA SER A 115 12.49 7.96 1.89
C SER A 115 11.01 8.36 1.75
N LEU A 116 10.46 9.09 2.71
CA LEU A 116 9.07 9.56 2.63
C LEU A 116 8.89 10.61 1.54
N ARG A 117 9.84 11.55 1.44
CA ARG A 117 9.84 12.56 0.36
C ARG A 117 9.93 11.91 -1.01
N ASP A 118 10.85 10.97 -1.19
CA ASP A 118 11.02 10.25 -2.46
C ASP A 118 9.75 9.48 -2.83
N ALA A 119 9.05 8.89 -1.86
CA ALA A 119 7.79 8.21 -2.09
C ALA A 119 6.70 9.18 -2.59
N CYS A 120 6.57 10.36 -1.97
CA CYS A 120 5.62 11.38 -2.39
C CYS A 120 6.00 11.97 -3.77
N ASP A 121 7.29 12.24 -4.00
CA ASP A 121 7.80 12.71 -5.29
C ASP A 121 7.54 11.67 -6.40
N TYR A 122 7.77 10.38 -6.09
CA TYR A 122 7.50 9.29 -7.03
C TYR A 122 6.01 9.17 -7.37
N TYR A 123 5.14 9.33 -6.39
CA TYR A 123 3.70 9.34 -6.62
C TYR A 123 3.29 10.45 -7.60
N LEU A 124 3.79 11.67 -7.43
CA LEU A 124 3.55 12.77 -8.37
C LEU A 124 4.06 12.46 -9.79
N LEU A 125 5.25 11.87 -9.90
CA LEU A 125 5.82 11.44 -11.18
C LEU A 125 4.96 10.35 -11.85
N VAL A 126 4.44 9.41 -11.08
CA VAL A 126 3.52 8.37 -11.57
C VAL A 126 2.22 8.98 -12.09
N LEU A 127 1.61 9.94 -11.38
CA LEU A 127 0.40 10.64 -11.86
C LEU A 127 0.67 11.33 -13.20
N SER A 128 1.78 12.06 -13.30
CA SER A 128 2.16 12.71 -14.56
C SER A 128 2.39 11.71 -15.70
N ALA A 129 3.02 10.58 -15.43
CA ALA A 129 3.21 9.52 -16.43
C ALA A 129 1.89 8.85 -16.84
N ARG A 130 0.96 8.64 -15.90
CA ARG A 130 -0.38 8.09 -16.16
C ARG A 130 -1.20 9.04 -17.05
N SER A 131 -1.16 10.33 -16.75
CA SER A 131 -1.81 11.37 -17.56
C SER A 131 -1.35 11.35 -19.02
N LEU A 132 -0.03 11.23 -19.24
CA LEU A 132 0.54 11.10 -20.60
C LEU A 132 0.12 9.82 -21.33
N ARG A 133 -0.30 8.80 -20.60
CA ARG A 133 -0.77 7.52 -21.14
C ARG A 133 -2.30 7.44 -21.28
N ASN A 134 -3.00 8.55 -21.16
CA ASN A 134 -4.47 8.64 -21.16
C ASN A 134 -5.14 7.79 -20.05
N LEU A 135 -4.46 7.63 -18.91
CA LEU A 135 -4.96 6.94 -17.71
C LEU A 135 -5.36 7.92 -16.61
N LYS A 136 -5.53 9.20 -16.94
CA LYS A 136 -5.88 10.25 -15.98
C LYS A 136 -7.25 10.03 -15.34
N GLU A 137 -8.17 9.41 -16.06
CA GLU A 137 -9.52 9.14 -15.56
C GLU A 137 -9.62 7.95 -14.61
N ASP A 138 -8.52 7.20 -14.38
CA ASP A 138 -8.52 6.11 -13.42
C ASP A 138 -8.06 6.60 -12.06
N HIS A 139 -8.75 6.17 -10.99
CA HIS A 139 -8.32 6.45 -9.63
C HIS A 139 -6.86 6.03 -9.40
N CYS A 140 -6.12 6.87 -8.70
CA CYS A 140 -4.75 6.59 -8.34
C CYS A 140 -4.47 7.12 -6.94
N CYS A 141 -4.24 6.23 -6.00
CA CYS A 141 -4.04 6.60 -4.60
C CYS A 141 -2.75 6.01 -4.07
N MET A 142 -2.09 6.75 -3.20
CA MET A 142 -0.98 6.29 -2.39
C MET A 142 -1.44 6.22 -0.94
N MET A 143 -1.18 5.10 -0.27
CA MET A 143 -1.52 4.93 1.13
C MET A 143 -0.26 4.97 1.99
N ILE A 144 -0.25 5.85 2.99
CA ILE A 144 0.79 5.92 4.01
C ILE A 144 0.23 5.37 5.32
N HIS A 145 0.70 4.18 5.71
CA HIS A 145 0.25 3.49 6.92
C HIS A 145 1.43 3.20 7.85
N VAL A 146 1.63 4.04 8.85
CA VAL A 146 2.77 3.96 9.79
C VAL A 146 2.38 3.46 11.18
N SER A 147 1.11 3.51 11.54
CA SER A 147 0.62 3.18 12.88
C SER A 147 -0.88 2.90 12.88
N ARG A 148 -1.37 2.25 13.92
CA ARG A 148 -2.81 2.07 14.20
C ARG A 148 -3.44 3.29 14.85
N SER A 149 -2.67 4.31 15.21
CA SER A 149 -3.14 5.47 15.95
C SER A 149 -3.72 6.52 15.03
N VAL A 150 -4.98 6.91 15.23
CA VAL A 150 -5.65 8.01 14.53
C VAL A 150 -4.81 9.29 14.59
N ARG A 151 -4.29 9.62 15.78
CA ARG A 151 -3.41 10.80 15.95
C ARG A 151 -2.20 10.77 15.01
N MET A 152 -1.60 9.60 14.79
CA MET A 152 -0.46 9.49 13.85
C MET A 152 -0.89 9.81 12.42
N HIS A 153 -2.08 9.38 12.00
CA HIS A 153 -2.58 9.69 10.67
C HIS A 153 -2.71 11.20 10.46
N GLU A 154 -3.26 11.93 11.44
CA GLU A 154 -3.37 13.38 11.40
C GLU A 154 -2.01 14.08 11.36
N LEU A 155 -1.04 13.61 12.17
CA LEU A 155 0.31 14.16 12.16
C LEU A 155 0.98 13.98 10.79
N TYR A 156 0.79 12.83 10.15
CA TYR A 156 1.34 12.57 8.83
C TYR A 156 0.65 13.39 7.73
N ARG A 157 -0.68 13.52 7.79
CA ARG A 157 -1.41 14.40 6.88
C ARG A 157 -0.85 15.83 6.91
N ASN A 158 -0.67 16.39 8.11
CA ASN A 158 -0.15 17.74 8.28
C ASN A 158 1.31 17.84 7.83
N LEU A 159 2.15 16.86 8.18
CA LEU A 159 3.54 16.80 7.74
C LEU A 159 3.65 16.82 6.22
N ILE A 160 2.90 15.96 5.53
CA ILE A 160 2.93 15.86 4.06
C ILE A 160 2.41 17.15 3.43
N TYR A 161 1.34 17.71 3.97
CA TYR A 161 0.79 18.95 3.46
C TYR A 161 1.76 20.12 3.62
N GLU A 162 2.32 20.31 4.82
CA GLU A 162 3.15 21.46 5.17
C GLU A 162 4.59 21.36 4.64
N GLU A 163 5.20 20.16 4.74
CA GLU A 163 6.63 19.99 4.45
C GLU A 163 6.91 19.41 3.04
N TRP A 164 5.91 18.81 2.38
CA TRP A 164 6.07 18.34 1.01
C TRP A 164 5.18 19.09 0.03
N PHE A 165 3.85 19.09 0.22
CA PHE A 165 2.91 19.60 -0.78
C PHE A 165 3.09 21.11 -1.03
N ILE A 166 3.10 21.91 0.02
CA ILE A 166 3.28 23.38 -0.12
C ILE A 166 4.65 23.73 -0.73
N PRO A 167 5.78 23.18 -0.25
CA PRO A 167 7.09 23.48 -0.80
C PRO A 167 7.25 23.06 -2.27
N ILE A 168 6.81 21.85 -2.63
CA ILE A 168 6.93 21.38 -4.01
C ILE A 168 6.05 22.20 -4.97
N LYS A 169 4.84 22.57 -4.54
CA LYS A 169 3.97 23.46 -5.33
C LYS A 169 4.63 24.78 -5.62
N LYS A 170 5.13 25.46 -4.60
CA LYS A 170 5.85 26.73 -4.77
C LYS A 170 7.08 26.57 -5.66
N GLY A 171 7.83 25.49 -5.50
CA GLY A 171 9.00 25.23 -6.32
C GLY A 171 8.67 25.01 -7.78
N LEU A 172 7.61 24.26 -8.10
CA LEU A 172 7.16 24.06 -9.47
C LEU A 172 6.61 25.36 -10.10
N GLU A 173 5.85 26.17 -9.35
CA GLU A 173 5.35 27.47 -9.79
C GLU A 173 6.50 28.45 -10.13
N ASN A 174 7.59 28.40 -9.37
CA ASN A 174 8.76 29.26 -9.53
C ASN A 174 9.84 28.66 -10.46
N ASN A 175 9.62 27.49 -11.04
CA ASN A 175 10.63 26.76 -11.82
C ASN A 175 11.94 26.55 -11.06
N ASP A 176 11.84 26.15 -9.76
CA ASP A 176 12.97 25.89 -8.91
C ASP A 176 13.78 24.71 -9.46
N LYS A 177 15.04 25.01 -9.82
CA LYS A 177 15.93 24.03 -10.46
C LYS A 177 16.27 22.86 -9.51
N GLU A 178 16.42 23.12 -8.22
CA GLU A 178 16.76 22.07 -7.25
C GLU A 178 15.63 21.03 -7.16
N ILE A 179 14.40 21.50 -7.09
CA ILE A 179 13.21 20.62 -7.06
C ILE A 179 13.06 19.86 -8.39
N ILE A 180 13.20 20.56 -9.51
CA ILE A 180 13.08 19.93 -10.83
C ILE A 180 14.17 18.89 -11.05
N ASP A 181 15.42 19.18 -10.66
CA ASP A 181 16.54 18.25 -10.81
C ASP A 181 16.39 17.04 -9.87
N ARG A 182 15.88 17.23 -8.65
CA ARG A 182 15.55 16.15 -7.73
C ARG A 182 14.51 15.20 -8.35
N LEU A 183 13.40 15.73 -8.85
CA LEU A 183 12.36 14.92 -9.51
C LEU A 183 12.89 14.22 -10.76
N ARG A 184 13.72 14.89 -11.55
CA ARG A 184 14.36 14.30 -12.73
C ARG A 184 15.28 13.14 -12.37
N ASN A 185 16.10 13.33 -11.35
CA ASN A 185 17.02 12.30 -10.89
C ASN A 185 16.28 11.08 -10.36
N LEU A 186 15.21 11.28 -9.58
CA LEU A 186 14.35 10.19 -9.10
C LEU A 186 13.70 9.45 -10.25
N TRP A 187 13.11 10.18 -11.24
CA TRP A 187 12.50 9.54 -12.41
C TRP A 187 13.50 8.70 -13.20
N ASN A 188 14.70 9.21 -13.43
CA ASN A 188 15.75 8.50 -14.16
C ASN A 188 16.20 7.25 -13.38
N LEU A 189 16.38 7.35 -12.07
CA LEU A 189 16.74 6.22 -11.21
C LEU A 189 15.69 5.11 -11.31
N GLU A 190 14.42 5.44 -11.11
CA GLU A 190 13.33 4.47 -11.12
C GLU A 190 13.07 3.88 -12.51
N SER A 191 13.17 4.70 -13.54
CA SER A 191 13.02 4.25 -14.93
C SER A 191 14.11 3.28 -15.35
N ASN A 192 15.34 3.49 -14.90
CA ASN A 192 16.47 2.60 -15.21
C ASN A 192 16.37 1.27 -14.44
N ALA A 193 15.74 1.26 -13.27
CA ALA A 193 15.50 0.04 -12.51
C ALA A 193 14.51 -0.90 -13.23
N ILE A 194 13.66 -0.38 -14.11
CA ILE A 194 12.70 -1.15 -14.91
C ILE A 194 13.34 -1.47 -16.27
N ASN A 195 14.24 -2.43 -16.28
CA ASN A 195 14.91 -2.87 -17.50
C ASN A 195 13.98 -3.67 -18.43
N SER A 196 14.50 -4.04 -19.63
CA SER A 196 13.74 -4.78 -20.64
C SER A 196 13.27 -6.15 -20.15
N SER A 197 14.06 -6.82 -19.33
CA SER A 197 13.73 -8.14 -18.76
C SER A 197 12.54 -8.04 -17.81
N VAL A 198 12.58 -7.09 -16.87
CA VAL A 198 11.45 -6.82 -15.95
C VAL A 198 10.18 -6.51 -16.72
N ARG A 199 10.26 -5.70 -17.76
CA ARG A 199 9.10 -5.33 -18.59
C ARG A 199 8.52 -6.52 -19.36
N SER A 200 9.37 -7.38 -19.89
CA SER A 200 8.93 -8.60 -20.58
C SER A 200 8.24 -9.54 -19.62
N ASN A 201 8.78 -9.74 -18.43
CA ASN A 201 8.20 -10.62 -17.40
C ASN A 201 6.84 -10.14 -16.91
N LEU A 202 6.61 -8.83 -16.92
CA LEU A 202 5.34 -8.24 -16.52
C LEU A 202 4.32 -8.08 -17.65
N ASN A 203 4.68 -8.52 -18.88
CA ASN A 203 3.87 -8.24 -20.09
C ASN A 203 3.50 -6.76 -20.20
N CYS A 204 4.41 -5.85 -19.82
CA CYS A 204 4.15 -4.42 -19.81
C CYS A 204 4.49 -3.78 -21.16
N PRO A 205 3.50 -3.49 -22.01
CA PRO A 205 3.73 -2.89 -23.32
C PRO A 205 4.05 -1.41 -23.25
N LEU A 206 3.82 -0.77 -22.11
CA LEU A 206 3.89 0.68 -21.98
C LEU A 206 5.33 1.19 -22.04
N LYS A 207 5.53 2.22 -22.83
CA LYS A 207 6.83 2.90 -22.95
C LYS A 207 7.09 3.79 -21.73
N ILE A 208 8.35 3.82 -21.28
CA ILE A 208 8.79 4.80 -20.28
C ILE A 208 8.84 6.18 -20.94
N GLU A 209 8.12 7.14 -20.38
CA GLU A 209 8.11 8.51 -20.86
C GLU A 209 9.37 9.29 -20.45
N SER A 210 9.79 10.25 -21.27
CA SER A 210 10.91 11.12 -20.90
C SER A 210 10.48 12.13 -19.82
N PHE A 211 11.39 12.47 -18.91
CA PHE A 211 11.12 13.46 -17.86
C PHE A 211 10.62 14.80 -18.40
N GLN A 212 11.16 15.27 -19.54
CA GLN A 212 10.73 16.52 -20.18
C GLN A 212 9.24 16.57 -20.51
N LYS A 213 8.62 15.41 -20.79
CA LYS A 213 7.17 15.32 -21.00
C LYS A 213 6.40 15.39 -19.68
N LEU A 214 6.91 14.69 -18.65
CA LEU A 214 6.31 14.68 -17.32
C LEU A 214 6.31 16.10 -16.71
N GLU A 215 7.45 16.77 -16.79
CA GLU A 215 7.69 18.11 -16.22
C GLU A 215 6.57 19.11 -16.55
N LYS A 216 6.05 19.04 -17.76
CA LYS A 216 4.97 19.94 -18.23
C LYS A 216 3.64 19.74 -17.50
N ASN A 217 3.42 18.57 -16.93
CA ASN A 217 2.16 18.22 -16.29
C ASN A 217 2.25 18.19 -14.75
N LEU A 218 3.47 18.24 -14.18
CA LEU A 218 3.68 18.07 -12.74
C LEU A 218 2.82 18.99 -11.88
N LEU A 219 2.75 20.28 -12.23
CA LEU A 219 1.99 21.25 -11.44
C LEU A 219 0.47 21.00 -11.54
N ASN A 220 -0.01 20.61 -12.71
CA ASN A 220 -1.42 20.29 -12.90
C ASN A 220 -1.82 19.06 -12.10
N GLU A 221 -1.01 17.99 -12.19
CA GLU A 221 -1.27 16.75 -11.45
C GLU A 221 -1.16 16.98 -9.93
N LEU A 222 -0.21 17.81 -9.48
CA LEU A 222 -0.09 18.17 -8.07
C LEU A 222 -1.34 18.89 -7.54
N ASN A 223 -1.91 19.80 -8.33
CA ASN A 223 -3.13 20.52 -7.94
C ASN A 223 -4.36 19.60 -7.85
N ASP A 224 -4.36 18.48 -8.54
CA ASP A 224 -5.42 17.48 -8.50
C ASP A 224 -5.28 16.50 -7.30
N ILE A 225 -4.16 16.54 -6.55
CA ILE A 225 -3.93 15.68 -5.37
C ILE A 225 -4.70 16.20 -4.17
N SER A 226 -5.47 15.33 -3.53
CA SER A 226 -6.01 15.54 -2.19
C SER A 226 -5.20 14.76 -1.14
N ILE A 227 -5.03 15.33 0.04
CA ILE A 227 -4.35 14.67 1.17
C ILE A 227 -5.39 14.43 2.26
N ASN A 228 -5.74 13.16 2.47
CA ASN A 228 -6.87 12.75 3.30
C ASN A 228 -6.43 11.82 4.42
N VAL A 229 -7.24 11.75 5.47
CA VAL A 229 -7.11 10.75 6.54
C VAL A 229 -8.28 9.80 6.46
N GLU A 230 -7.99 8.53 6.20
CA GLU A 230 -8.96 7.46 6.21
C GLU A 230 -8.79 6.63 7.49
N ASN A 231 -9.74 6.71 8.39
CA ASN A 231 -9.74 5.96 9.65
C ASN A 231 -11.17 5.63 10.09
N SER A 232 -11.31 4.97 11.23
CA SER A 232 -12.61 4.59 11.80
C SER A 232 -13.28 5.70 12.63
N ASP A 233 -12.73 6.90 12.66
CA ASP A 233 -13.31 8.03 13.40
C ASP A 233 -14.50 8.59 12.62
N ASP A 234 -15.67 8.61 13.26
CA ASP A 234 -16.91 9.09 12.67
C ASP A 234 -16.90 10.61 12.38
N SER A 235 -15.97 11.36 13.00
CA SER A 235 -15.81 12.80 12.74
C SER A 235 -15.38 13.11 11.29
N ASN A 236 -14.85 12.13 10.58
CA ASN A 236 -14.34 12.26 9.21
C ASN A 236 -15.25 11.62 8.15
N LEU A 237 -16.49 11.23 8.49
CA LEU A 237 -17.40 10.56 7.55
C LEU A 237 -17.64 11.35 6.26
N ASP A 238 -17.77 12.68 6.37
CA ASP A 238 -18.01 13.56 5.21
C ASP A 238 -16.78 13.75 4.31
N GLN A 239 -15.59 13.30 4.77
CA GLN A 239 -14.33 13.41 4.03
C GLN A 239 -13.86 12.08 3.45
N ARG A 240 -14.64 11.00 3.64
CA ARG A 240 -14.26 9.68 3.10
C ARG A 240 -14.24 9.69 1.59
N LEU A 241 -13.23 9.01 1.05
CA LEU A 241 -13.11 8.84 -0.39
C LEU A 241 -14.16 7.83 -0.88
N GLU A 242 -15.03 8.27 -1.78
CA GLU A 242 -16.00 7.41 -2.44
C GLU A 242 -15.49 7.03 -3.82
N PHE A 243 -15.00 5.81 -3.97
CA PHE A 243 -14.58 5.26 -5.25
C PHE A 243 -15.80 4.74 -6.03
N ARG A 244 -16.16 5.45 -7.07
CA ARG A 244 -17.31 5.13 -7.92
C ARG A 244 -16.86 4.54 -9.25
N ASP A 245 -17.71 3.72 -9.89
CA ASP A 245 -17.47 3.23 -11.26
C ASP A 245 -17.58 4.39 -12.26
N LYS A 246 -16.78 4.38 -13.33
CA LYS A 246 -16.85 5.37 -14.43
C LYS A 246 -18.22 5.49 -15.08
N LYS A 247 -19.09 4.51 -14.89
CA LYS A 247 -20.48 4.52 -15.38
C LYS A 247 -21.44 5.34 -14.52
N ASP A 248 -21.01 5.68 -13.29
CA ASP A 248 -21.84 6.46 -12.38
C ASP A 248 -21.92 7.92 -12.82
N LYS A 249 -23.10 8.53 -12.69
CA LYS A 249 -23.32 9.93 -13.08
C LYS A 249 -22.46 10.93 -12.30
N ASP A 250 -22.13 10.58 -11.05
CA ASP A 250 -21.36 11.41 -10.12
C ASP A 250 -19.90 10.96 -10.02
N TYR A 251 -19.41 10.24 -11.07
CA TYR A 251 -18.02 9.81 -11.11
C TYR A 251 -17.07 11.01 -11.08
N LYS A 252 -16.11 10.95 -10.17
CA LYS A 252 -14.97 11.87 -10.12
C LYS A 252 -13.70 11.05 -9.93
N THR A 253 -12.67 11.37 -10.70
CA THR A 253 -11.35 10.77 -10.48
C THR A 253 -10.80 11.20 -9.13
N ILE A 254 -10.24 10.23 -8.39
CA ILE A 254 -9.62 10.47 -7.10
C ILE A 254 -8.12 10.25 -7.25
N HIS A 255 -7.34 11.31 -6.99
CA HIS A 255 -5.91 11.25 -6.79
C HIS A 255 -5.64 11.68 -5.35
N SER A 256 -5.19 10.74 -4.51
CA SER A 256 -5.08 10.98 -3.07
C SER A 256 -3.84 10.36 -2.45
N ILE A 257 -3.34 11.03 -1.43
CA ILE A 257 -2.33 10.51 -0.50
C ILE A 257 -2.97 10.39 0.88
#